data_dbfa00e40239f76f5465f8da869d815d
#
_entry.id   dbfa00e40239f76f5465f8da869d815d
#
_cell.length_a   1.000
_cell.length_b   1.000
_cell.length_c   1.000
_cell.angle_alpha   90.00
_cell.angle_beta   90.00
_cell.angle_gamma   90.00
#
_symmetry.space_group_name_H-M   'P 1'
#
loop_
_entity.id
_entity.type
_entity.pdbx_description
1 polymer ?
#
loop_
_entity_poly.entity_id
_entity_poly.type
_entity_poly.pdbx_seq_one_letter_code
_entity_poly.pdbx_strand_id
1 'polypeptide(L)'
;MRQFIFNGKTEKNGSIIVTGKDYRYLMNVLRLKINDKIDVRLKNGNLELMEIIRCDGKTALLKPVPRAEARDAAQVTQGVSAFSLAEQTSATQKEYWLFQFMPKPQKMDLIIRQATECGVAVIVPIVGEFSVNQDGKGRLERWDRIVKEARQQSGSPVSTRILSPVSVEEAAKSWEEFESPEKRAFILHENPEKGVSLFSGDFSENKLICKEVKKIALAVGCEGGFSEKEYEALNQVGFLPLHFKTNVLRAETAALYGIAVLQQSFELFCKE
;
A
#
# COMPACT_ATOMS: atom_id res chain seq x y z
N MET A 1 3.04 -7.84 13.37
CA MET A 1 3.77 -9.02 12.88
C MET A 1 4.88 -8.53 11.96
N ARG A 2 6.12 -8.98 12.14
CA ARG A 2 7.25 -8.49 11.33
C ARG A 2 7.62 -9.53 10.30
N GLN A 3 7.68 -9.15 9.02
CA GLN A 3 8.20 -10.00 7.95
C GLN A 3 9.52 -9.43 7.44
N PHE A 4 10.37 -10.28 6.88
CA PHE A 4 11.56 -9.87 6.15
C PHE A 4 11.30 -9.97 4.64
N ILE A 5 11.56 -8.90 3.88
CA ILE A 5 11.37 -8.88 2.43
C ILE A 5 12.71 -9.20 1.76
N PHE A 6 12.78 -10.32 1.06
CA PHE A 6 13.96 -10.78 0.35
C PHE A 6 13.77 -10.72 -1.17
N ASN A 7 14.56 -9.88 -1.82
CA ASN A 7 14.52 -9.68 -3.27
C ASN A 7 15.64 -10.42 -4.04
N GLY A 8 16.47 -11.19 -3.33
CA GLY A 8 17.54 -11.99 -3.92
C GLY A 8 17.05 -13.28 -4.59
N LYS A 9 18.01 -14.09 -5.04
CA LYS A 9 17.70 -15.40 -5.63
C LYS A 9 17.47 -16.44 -4.56
N THR A 10 16.43 -17.24 -4.73
CA THR A 10 16.17 -18.44 -3.94
C THR A 10 16.89 -19.63 -4.58
N GLU A 11 17.58 -20.42 -3.80
CA GLU A 11 18.24 -21.65 -4.23
C GLU A 11 17.22 -22.73 -4.62
N LYS A 12 17.66 -23.78 -5.36
CA LYS A 12 16.76 -24.87 -5.79
C LYS A 12 16.06 -25.60 -4.64
N ASN A 13 16.69 -25.64 -3.47
CA ASN A 13 16.14 -26.26 -2.24
C ASN A 13 15.29 -25.30 -1.41
N GLY A 14 14.94 -24.12 -1.92
CA GLY A 14 14.18 -23.11 -1.22
C GLY A 14 15.00 -22.23 -0.24
N SER A 15 16.29 -22.55 0.00
CA SER A 15 17.12 -21.73 0.90
C SER A 15 17.48 -20.37 0.29
N ILE A 16 17.78 -19.41 1.16
CA ILE A 16 18.25 -18.08 0.78
C ILE A 16 19.53 -17.72 1.52
N ILE A 17 20.40 -16.97 0.86
CA ILE A 17 21.60 -16.42 1.45
C ILE A 17 21.42 -14.90 1.56
N VAL A 18 21.42 -14.41 2.79
CA VAL A 18 21.23 -12.99 3.09
C VAL A 18 22.57 -12.34 3.38
N THR A 19 22.86 -11.22 2.72
CA THR A 19 24.15 -10.51 2.80
C THR A 19 23.96 -8.99 2.98
N GLY A 20 25.04 -8.29 3.27
CA GLY A 20 25.10 -6.82 3.23
C GLY A 20 24.15 -6.12 4.19
N LYS A 21 23.32 -5.23 3.67
CA LYS A 21 22.34 -4.44 4.47
C LYS A 21 21.27 -5.33 5.09
N ASP A 22 20.80 -6.32 4.35
CA ASP A 22 19.76 -7.25 4.80
C ASP A 22 20.29 -8.18 5.92
N TYR A 23 21.55 -8.64 5.84
CA TYR A 23 22.21 -9.35 6.93
C TYR A 23 22.26 -8.50 8.21
N ARG A 24 22.74 -7.25 8.09
CA ARG A 24 22.77 -6.33 9.24
C ARG A 24 21.39 -6.07 9.84
N TYR A 25 20.38 -5.98 9.01
CA TYR A 25 19.00 -5.83 9.49
C TYR A 25 18.56 -7.04 10.33
N LEU A 26 18.78 -8.27 9.84
CA LEU A 26 18.40 -9.47 10.60
C LEU A 26 19.20 -9.60 11.92
N MET A 27 20.52 -9.40 11.87
CA MET A 27 21.37 -9.65 13.03
C MET A 27 21.42 -8.51 14.02
N ASN A 28 21.49 -7.24 13.56
CA ASN A 28 21.73 -6.09 14.42
C ASN A 28 20.43 -5.37 14.80
N VAL A 29 19.43 -5.32 13.90
CA VAL A 29 18.16 -4.63 14.17
C VAL A 29 17.15 -5.58 14.78
N LEU A 30 16.93 -6.74 14.16
CA LEU A 30 16.01 -7.76 14.67
C LEU A 30 16.67 -8.64 15.75
N ARG A 31 18.00 -8.66 15.82
CA ARG A 31 18.81 -9.41 16.81
C ARG A 31 18.53 -10.92 16.78
N LEU A 32 18.28 -11.44 15.59
CA LEU A 32 18.03 -12.87 15.40
C LEU A 32 19.32 -13.66 15.58
N LYS A 33 19.17 -14.92 15.99
CA LYS A 33 20.24 -15.88 16.24
C LYS A 33 20.05 -17.14 15.38
N ILE A 34 21.03 -18.02 15.38
CA ILE A 34 20.89 -19.35 14.78
C ILE A 34 19.73 -20.08 15.48
N ASN A 35 18.93 -20.79 14.69
CA ASN A 35 17.66 -21.47 15.03
C ASN A 35 16.46 -20.53 15.26
N ASP A 36 16.62 -19.21 15.17
CA ASP A 36 15.46 -18.33 15.16
C ASP A 36 14.70 -18.43 13.84
N LYS A 37 13.38 -18.33 13.94
CA LYS A 37 12.46 -18.40 12.80
C LYS A 37 11.91 -17.01 12.47
N ILE A 38 11.77 -16.71 11.18
CA ILE A 38 11.23 -15.46 10.68
C ILE A 38 10.40 -15.67 9.43
N ASP A 39 9.29 -14.94 9.32
CA ASP A 39 8.51 -14.88 8.08
C ASP A 39 9.29 -14.11 7.01
N VAL A 40 9.55 -14.75 5.88
CA VAL A 40 10.27 -14.19 4.75
C VAL A 40 9.34 -14.08 3.55
N ARG A 41 9.15 -12.88 3.05
CA ARG A 41 8.45 -12.67 1.78
C ARG A 41 9.45 -12.67 0.64
N LEU A 42 9.31 -13.66 -0.23
CA LEU A 42 10.16 -13.84 -1.40
C LEU A 42 9.78 -12.91 -2.54
N LYS A 43 10.66 -12.79 -3.53
CA LYS A 43 10.45 -11.95 -4.72
C LYS A 43 9.18 -12.31 -5.51
N ASN A 44 8.77 -13.57 -5.50
CA ASN A 44 7.53 -14.04 -6.14
C ASN A 44 6.25 -13.71 -5.35
N GLY A 45 6.36 -13.03 -4.21
CA GLY A 45 5.25 -12.67 -3.33
C GLY A 45 4.91 -13.71 -2.27
N ASN A 46 5.46 -14.93 -2.34
CA ASN A 46 5.20 -15.96 -1.35
C ASN A 46 5.77 -15.59 0.03
N LEU A 47 5.01 -15.89 1.07
CA LEU A 47 5.43 -15.77 2.45
C LEU A 47 5.82 -17.16 2.95
N GLU A 48 7.08 -17.31 3.38
CA GLU A 48 7.61 -18.56 3.90
C GLU A 48 8.22 -18.37 5.29
N LEU A 49 7.91 -19.29 6.20
CA LEU A 49 8.60 -19.34 7.49
C LEU A 49 9.98 -19.94 7.27
N MET A 50 11.03 -19.20 7.61
CA MET A 50 12.40 -19.61 7.43
C MET A 50 13.16 -19.62 8.76
N GLU A 51 14.07 -20.55 8.90
CA GLU A 51 14.95 -20.70 10.05
C GLU A 51 16.39 -20.34 9.69
N ILE A 52 17.08 -19.62 10.57
CA ILE A 52 18.49 -19.28 10.41
C ILE A 52 19.34 -20.48 10.79
N ILE A 53 19.97 -21.08 9.78
CA ILE A 53 20.77 -22.30 9.97
C ILE A 53 22.24 -21.98 10.26
N ARG A 54 22.76 -20.89 9.66
CA ARG A 54 24.18 -20.53 9.77
C ARG A 54 24.38 -19.04 9.63
N CYS A 55 25.32 -18.50 10.42
CA CYS A 55 25.80 -17.12 10.32
C CYS A 55 27.33 -17.13 10.37
N ASP A 56 27.97 -16.39 9.48
CA ASP A 56 29.45 -16.27 9.42
C ASP A 56 29.97 -14.83 9.70
N GLY A 57 29.12 -13.96 10.24
CA GLY A 57 29.43 -12.55 10.51
C GLY A 57 29.21 -11.60 9.33
N LYS A 58 29.04 -12.09 8.10
CA LYS A 58 28.77 -11.32 6.89
C LYS A 58 27.55 -11.83 6.12
N THR A 59 27.26 -13.11 6.24
CA THR A 59 26.15 -13.78 5.58
C THR A 59 25.33 -14.60 6.56
N ALA A 60 24.05 -14.82 6.25
CA ALA A 60 23.18 -15.75 6.95
C ALA A 60 22.52 -16.66 5.93
N LEU A 61 22.54 -17.97 6.21
CA LEU A 61 21.81 -18.98 5.46
C LEU A 61 20.50 -19.27 6.17
N LEU A 62 19.38 -19.06 5.47
CA LEU A 62 18.05 -19.41 5.95
C LEU A 62 17.49 -20.56 5.10
N LYS A 63 16.78 -21.47 5.77
CA LYS A 63 16.07 -22.58 5.11
C LYS A 63 14.57 -22.52 5.42
N PRO A 64 13.72 -22.93 4.48
CA PRO A 64 12.29 -23.02 4.75
C PRO A 64 12.01 -24.08 5.82
N VAL A 65 11.11 -23.75 6.74
CA VAL A 65 10.62 -24.69 7.76
C VAL A 65 9.50 -25.52 7.16
N PRO A 66 9.50 -26.85 7.32
CA PRO A 66 8.43 -27.72 6.82
C PRO A 66 7.05 -27.29 7.34
N ARG A 67 6.02 -27.37 6.49
CA ARG A 67 4.64 -26.92 6.83
C ARG A 67 4.06 -27.58 8.08
N ALA A 68 4.45 -28.81 8.39
CA ALA A 68 4.01 -29.52 9.59
C ALA A 68 4.48 -28.79 10.87
N GLU A 69 5.76 -28.40 10.92
CA GLU A 69 6.35 -27.70 12.07
C GLU A 69 5.92 -26.21 12.15
N ALA A 70 5.50 -25.62 11.04
CA ALA A 70 4.99 -24.24 11.00
C ALA A 70 3.63 -24.11 11.71
N ARG A 71 2.79 -25.13 11.72
CA ARG A 71 1.50 -25.14 12.42
C ARG A 71 1.65 -25.16 13.95
N ASP A 72 2.63 -25.91 14.46
CA ASP A 72 2.89 -25.98 15.89
C ASP A 72 3.49 -24.66 16.44
N ALA A 73 4.33 -23.99 15.63
CA ALA A 73 4.88 -22.67 15.98
C ALA A 73 3.82 -21.57 16.03
N ALA A 74 2.74 -21.66 15.23
CA ALA A 74 1.64 -20.70 15.21
C ALA A 74 0.74 -20.78 16.45
N GLN A 75 0.70 -21.92 17.14
CA GLN A 75 -0.08 -22.07 18.39
C GLN A 75 0.60 -21.45 19.62
N VAL A 76 1.92 -21.23 19.55
CA VAL A 76 2.69 -20.66 20.68
C VAL A 76 2.65 -19.13 20.70
N THR A 77 2.41 -18.49 19.58
CA THR A 77 2.20 -17.04 19.49
C THR A 77 0.71 -16.74 19.39
N GLN A 78 0.10 -16.30 20.49
CA GLN A 78 -1.28 -15.79 20.54
C GLN A 78 -1.42 -14.53 19.64
N GLY A 79 -1.46 -14.70 18.33
CA GLY A 79 -1.66 -13.67 17.34
C GLY A 79 -2.14 -14.31 16.04
N VAL A 80 -3.08 -13.67 15.35
CA VAL A 80 -3.56 -14.10 14.04
C VAL A 80 -2.35 -14.36 13.14
N SER A 81 -2.15 -15.60 12.77
CA SER A 81 -1.03 -16.02 11.92
C SER A 81 -1.07 -15.25 10.60
N ALA A 82 0.06 -14.66 10.17
CA ALA A 82 0.20 -14.06 8.84
C ALA A 82 -0.11 -15.08 7.74
N PHE A 83 -0.03 -16.36 8.06
CA PHE A 83 -0.38 -17.48 7.19
C PHE A 83 -1.89 -17.50 6.86
N SER A 84 -2.78 -17.16 7.82
CA SER A 84 -4.22 -17.07 7.55
C SER A 84 -4.60 -15.86 6.70
N LEU A 85 -3.81 -14.77 6.77
CA LEU A 85 -3.98 -13.58 5.91
C LEU A 85 -3.42 -13.81 4.50
N ALA A 86 -2.33 -14.59 4.36
CA ALA A 86 -1.75 -14.91 3.05
C ALA A 86 -2.62 -15.88 2.23
N GLU A 87 -3.37 -16.78 2.87
CA GLU A 87 -4.31 -17.67 2.17
C GLU A 87 -5.57 -16.93 1.65
N GLN A 88 -5.89 -15.75 2.21
CA GLN A 88 -6.99 -14.91 1.74
C GLN A 88 -6.63 -14.03 0.53
N THR A 89 -5.38 -14.04 0.05
CA THR A 89 -4.91 -13.22 -1.07
C THR A 89 -5.09 -13.88 -2.44
N SER A 90 -6.17 -14.64 -2.65
CA SER A 90 -6.50 -15.17 -3.97
C SER A 90 -7.47 -14.23 -4.70
N ALA A 91 -7.23 -14.01 -5.98
CA ALA A 91 -8.09 -13.58 -7.11
C ALA A 91 -9.17 -12.48 -6.94
N THR A 92 -9.57 -12.10 -5.73
CA THR A 92 -10.66 -11.14 -5.46
C THR A 92 -10.21 -9.87 -4.73
N GLN A 93 -8.91 -9.72 -4.43
CA GLN A 93 -8.45 -8.56 -3.67
C GLN A 93 -8.51 -7.29 -4.52
N LYS A 94 -9.26 -6.29 -4.03
CA LYS A 94 -9.35 -4.96 -4.64
C LYS A 94 -8.00 -4.25 -4.57
N GLU A 95 -7.65 -3.56 -5.65
CA GLU A 95 -6.41 -2.80 -5.78
C GLU A 95 -6.70 -1.31 -5.51
N TYR A 96 -6.09 -0.76 -4.47
CA TYR A 96 -6.25 0.65 -4.09
C TYR A 96 -5.09 1.49 -4.58
N TRP A 97 -5.41 2.61 -5.23
CA TRP A 97 -4.47 3.58 -5.77
C TRP A 97 -4.62 4.93 -5.06
N LEU A 98 -3.53 5.56 -4.70
CA LEU A 98 -3.51 6.89 -4.10
C LEU A 98 -2.86 7.89 -5.07
N PHE A 99 -3.64 8.81 -5.59
CA PHE A 99 -3.22 9.98 -6.35
C PHE A 99 -2.99 11.13 -5.37
N GLN A 100 -1.73 11.32 -4.95
CA GLN A 100 -1.38 12.28 -3.91
C GLN A 100 -0.73 13.51 -4.49
N PHE A 101 -1.43 14.66 -4.45
CA PHE A 101 -0.83 15.95 -4.72
C PHE A 101 0.26 16.22 -3.69
N MET A 102 1.46 16.55 -4.16
CA MET A 102 2.66 16.56 -3.33
C MET A 102 2.61 17.63 -2.22
N PRO A 103 2.48 17.22 -0.96
CA PRO A 103 2.56 18.11 0.18
C PRO A 103 4.04 18.36 0.55
N LYS A 104 4.29 19.03 1.66
CA LYS A 104 5.64 19.17 2.22
C LYS A 104 6.32 17.79 2.37
N PRO A 105 7.66 17.73 2.16
CA PRO A 105 8.39 16.45 2.09
C PRO A 105 8.16 15.50 3.26
N GLN A 106 8.16 16.00 4.49
CA GLN A 106 7.96 15.18 5.69
C GLN A 106 6.57 14.55 5.75
N LYS A 107 5.55 15.26 5.25
CA LYS A 107 4.19 14.75 5.15
C LYS A 107 4.07 13.69 4.08
N MET A 108 4.74 13.88 2.92
CA MET A 108 4.76 12.87 1.87
C MET A 108 5.38 11.57 2.36
N ASP A 109 6.50 11.62 3.10
CA ASP A 109 7.10 10.44 3.71
C ASP A 109 6.13 9.70 4.67
N LEU A 110 5.36 10.46 5.44
CA LEU A 110 4.34 9.91 6.35
C LEU A 110 3.19 9.25 5.57
N ILE A 111 2.68 9.94 4.54
CA ILE A 111 1.61 9.42 3.66
C ILE A 111 2.05 8.10 3.02
N ILE A 112 3.25 8.05 2.44
CA ILE A 112 3.78 6.84 1.80
C ILE A 112 3.84 5.68 2.80
N ARG A 113 4.33 5.93 4.02
CA ARG A 113 4.38 4.92 5.08
C ARG A 113 2.99 4.39 5.39
N GLN A 114 2.05 5.28 5.74
CA GLN A 114 0.69 4.94 6.13
C GLN A 114 -0.10 4.26 5.01
N ALA A 115 -0.02 4.77 3.79
CA ALA A 115 -0.66 4.17 2.61
C ALA A 115 -0.14 2.74 2.36
N THR A 116 1.17 2.53 2.52
CA THR A 116 1.78 1.20 2.40
C THR A 116 1.31 0.25 3.49
N GLU A 117 1.21 0.72 4.74
CA GLU A 117 0.69 -0.06 5.87
C GLU A 117 -0.77 -0.47 5.64
N CYS A 118 -1.57 0.43 5.06
CA CYS A 118 -2.96 0.16 4.66
C CYS A 118 -3.09 -0.70 3.39
N GLY A 119 -1.99 -1.10 2.76
CA GLY A 119 -2.04 -1.98 1.59
C GLY A 119 -2.44 -1.29 0.28
N VAL A 120 -2.16 0.00 0.14
CA VAL A 120 -2.27 0.70 -1.15
C VAL A 120 -1.29 0.09 -2.15
N ALA A 121 -1.78 -0.29 -3.33
CA ALA A 121 -0.98 -0.95 -4.35
C ALA A 121 -0.10 0.02 -5.14
N VAL A 122 -0.63 1.21 -5.45
CA VAL A 122 0.10 2.22 -6.24
C VAL A 122 -0.09 3.60 -5.61
N ILE A 123 1.02 4.31 -5.43
CA ILE A 123 1.03 5.72 -5.06
C ILE A 123 1.52 6.52 -6.26
N VAL A 124 0.71 7.47 -6.71
CA VAL A 124 0.99 8.39 -7.83
C VAL A 124 1.20 9.79 -7.24
N PRO A 125 2.46 10.22 -7.07
CA PRO A 125 2.74 11.60 -6.65
C PRO A 125 2.41 12.57 -7.77
N ILE A 126 1.60 13.60 -7.49
CA ILE A 126 1.20 14.61 -8.47
C ILE A 126 1.83 15.95 -8.11
N VAL A 127 2.47 16.58 -9.08
CA VAL A 127 2.97 17.95 -8.98
C VAL A 127 1.83 18.87 -9.42
N GLY A 128 1.14 19.46 -8.44
CA GLY A 128 0.04 20.39 -8.68
C GLY A 128 0.44 21.86 -8.47
N GLU A 129 -0.49 22.76 -8.75
CA GLU A 129 -0.30 24.20 -8.67
C GLU A 129 0.12 24.66 -7.26
N PHE A 130 -0.46 24.05 -6.21
CA PHE A 130 -0.16 24.37 -4.81
C PHE A 130 0.91 23.46 -4.19
N SER A 131 1.57 22.63 -5.00
CA SER A 131 2.63 21.74 -4.52
C SER A 131 3.89 22.54 -4.15
N VAL A 132 4.32 22.42 -2.90
CA VAL A 132 5.47 23.16 -2.35
C VAL A 132 6.81 22.69 -2.95
N ASN A 133 6.87 21.50 -3.53
CA ASN A 133 8.10 20.86 -3.97
C ASN A 133 7.89 20.17 -5.31
N GLN A 134 8.37 20.79 -6.38
CA GLN A 134 8.21 20.29 -7.76
C GLN A 134 9.27 19.23 -8.13
N ASP A 135 10.40 19.13 -7.41
CA ASP A 135 11.48 18.20 -7.71
C ASP A 135 11.36 16.90 -6.88
N GLY A 136 10.65 15.92 -7.43
CA GLY A 136 10.56 14.58 -6.83
C GLY A 136 11.65 13.60 -7.28
N LYS A 137 12.43 13.93 -8.32
CA LYS A 137 13.34 13.00 -9.01
C LYS A 137 14.45 12.39 -8.13
N GLY A 138 14.93 13.08 -7.11
CA GLY A 138 15.95 12.56 -6.18
C GLY A 138 15.42 11.78 -4.99
N ARG A 139 14.10 11.57 -4.88
CA ARG A 139 13.46 11.01 -3.68
C ARG A 139 12.98 9.57 -3.83
N LEU A 140 12.92 9.05 -5.05
CA LEU A 140 12.40 7.70 -5.31
C LEU A 140 13.12 6.63 -4.47
N GLU A 141 14.45 6.65 -4.41
CA GLU A 141 15.20 5.68 -3.58
C GLU A 141 14.85 5.78 -2.08
N ARG A 142 14.56 7.00 -1.58
CA ARG A 142 14.11 7.21 -0.21
C ARG A 142 12.71 6.66 -0.01
N TRP A 143 11.81 6.93 -0.92
CA TRP A 143 10.43 6.45 -0.87
C TRP A 143 10.34 4.93 -0.99
N ASP A 144 11.10 4.31 -1.87
CA ASP A 144 11.21 2.84 -1.97
C ASP A 144 11.68 2.22 -0.66
N ARG A 145 12.60 2.89 0.06
CA ARG A 145 13.04 2.45 1.38
C ARG A 145 11.92 2.54 2.39
N ILE A 146 11.17 3.67 2.41
CA ILE A 146 10.00 3.84 3.30
C ILE A 146 8.95 2.75 3.02
N VAL A 147 8.65 2.48 1.76
CA VAL A 147 7.74 1.39 1.35
C VAL A 147 8.24 0.04 1.87
N LYS A 148 9.52 -0.28 1.65
CA LYS A 148 10.11 -1.54 2.14
C LYS A 148 9.97 -1.67 3.65
N GLU A 149 10.33 -0.63 4.40
CA GLU A 149 10.25 -0.60 5.87
C GLU A 149 8.81 -0.74 6.37
N ALA A 150 7.86 0.00 5.78
CA ALA A 150 6.45 -0.06 6.14
C ALA A 150 5.85 -1.45 5.89
N ARG A 151 6.14 -2.06 4.74
CA ARG A 151 5.71 -3.42 4.43
C ARG A 151 6.28 -4.46 5.40
N GLN A 152 7.56 -4.31 5.78
CA GLN A 152 8.20 -5.21 6.75
C GLN A 152 7.54 -5.10 8.13
N GLN A 153 7.14 -3.90 8.55
CA GLN A 153 6.51 -3.66 9.85
C GLN A 153 5.04 -4.10 9.89
N SER A 154 4.27 -3.74 8.86
CA SER A 154 2.83 -4.06 8.80
C SER A 154 2.55 -5.52 8.46
N GLY A 155 3.50 -6.21 7.82
CA GLY A 155 3.24 -7.54 7.26
C GLY A 155 2.40 -7.50 5.97
N SER A 156 2.18 -6.30 5.37
CA SER A 156 1.35 -6.15 4.18
C SER A 156 1.79 -7.09 3.04
N PRO A 157 0.87 -7.90 2.50
CA PRO A 157 1.14 -8.74 1.33
C PRO A 157 1.27 -7.92 0.05
N VAL A 158 0.67 -6.72 0.02
CA VAL A 158 0.62 -5.87 -1.16
C VAL A 158 2.01 -5.32 -1.49
N SER A 159 2.42 -5.46 -2.75
CA SER A 159 3.66 -4.89 -3.26
C SER A 159 3.42 -3.44 -3.68
N THR A 160 3.33 -2.54 -2.71
CA THR A 160 3.16 -1.11 -2.98
C THR A 160 4.25 -0.59 -3.90
N ARG A 161 3.85 0.07 -4.99
CA ARG A 161 4.72 0.77 -5.92
C ARG A 161 4.49 2.26 -5.80
N ILE A 162 5.56 3.03 -5.77
CA ILE A 162 5.47 4.48 -5.88
C ILE A 162 6.01 4.90 -7.25
N LEU A 163 5.24 5.69 -7.96
CA LEU A 163 5.62 6.16 -9.29
C LEU A 163 6.47 7.44 -9.19
N SER A 164 7.13 7.78 -10.27
CA SER A 164 7.78 9.10 -10.40
C SER A 164 6.71 10.19 -10.35
N PRO A 165 6.99 11.36 -9.76
CA PRO A 165 6.08 12.49 -9.80
C PRO A 165 5.73 12.89 -11.23
N VAL A 166 4.44 13.14 -11.45
CA VAL A 166 3.86 13.49 -12.75
C VAL A 166 2.97 14.72 -12.61
N SER A 167 2.62 15.37 -13.72
CA SER A 167 1.58 16.42 -13.74
C SER A 167 0.19 15.83 -13.56
N VAL A 168 -0.81 16.68 -13.29
CA VAL A 168 -2.20 16.22 -13.16
C VAL A 168 -2.71 15.66 -14.50
N GLU A 169 -2.32 16.26 -15.61
CA GLU A 169 -2.70 15.81 -16.96
C GLU A 169 -2.14 14.43 -17.28
N GLU A 170 -0.86 14.20 -16.95
CA GLU A 170 -0.23 12.89 -17.11
C GLU A 170 -0.87 11.83 -16.21
N ALA A 171 -1.20 12.18 -14.98
CA ALA A 171 -1.88 11.30 -14.03
C ALA A 171 -3.30 10.96 -14.51
N ALA A 172 -4.08 11.96 -14.95
CA ALA A 172 -5.42 11.79 -15.51
C ALA A 172 -5.39 10.88 -16.74
N LYS A 173 -4.49 11.16 -17.69
CA LYS A 173 -4.31 10.36 -18.91
C LYS A 173 -3.94 8.91 -18.56
N SER A 174 -3.01 8.68 -17.66
CA SER A 174 -2.61 7.32 -17.27
C SER A 174 -3.75 6.54 -16.62
N TRP A 175 -4.65 7.21 -15.89
CA TRP A 175 -5.85 6.60 -15.34
C TRP A 175 -6.91 6.32 -16.41
N GLU A 176 -7.09 7.21 -17.37
CA GLU A 176 -8.02 7.05 -18.48
C GLU A 176 -7.63 5.87 -19.40
N GLU A 177 -6.35 5.81 -19.81
CA GLU A 177 -5.78 4.74 -20.63
C GLU A 177 -5.87 3.36 -19.98
N PHE A 178 -6.06 3.32 -18.68
CA PHE A 178 -6.33 2.09 -17.98
C PHE A 178 -7.79 1.66 -18.23
N GLU A 179 -8.05 1.03 -19.37
CA GLU A 179 -9.37 0.52 -19.74
C GLU A 179 -9.77 -0.65 -18.82
N SER A 180 -10.71 -0.41 -17.93
CA SER A 180 -11.36 -1.44 -17.13
C SER A 180 -12.74 -0.96 -16.69
N PRO A 181 -13.81 -1.70 -17.01
CA PRO A 181 -15.15 -1.39 -16.48
C PRO A 181 -15.20 -1.55 -14.95
N GLU A 182 -14.21 -2.22 -14.38
CA GLU A 182 -14.11 -2.55 -12.96
C GLU A 182 -13.31 -1.53 -12.15
N LYS A 183 -13.15 -0.29 -12.65
CA LYS A 183 -12.44 0.79 -11.95
C LYS A 183 -13.40 1.86 -11.41
N ARG A 184 -13.06 2.45 -10.26
CA ARG A 184 -13.70 3.63 -9.67
C ARG A 184 -12.64 4.58 -9.16
N ALA A 185 -12.91 5.88 -9.29
CA ALA A 185 -12.00 6.90 -8.82
C ALA A 185 -12.75 8.01 -8.08
N PHE A 186 -12.14 8.54 -7.04
CA PHE A 186 -12.71 9.57 -6.19
C PHE A 186 -11.72 10.71 -5.96
N ILE A 187 -12.25 11.95 -5.89
CA ILE A 187 -11.51 13.13 -5.45
C ILE A 187 -12.05 13.49 -4.07
N LEU A 188 -11.19 13.48 -3.05
CA LEU A 188 -11.60 13.93 -1.72
C LEU A 188 -11.70 15.46 -1.68
N HIS A 189 -12.92 15.97 -1.53
CA HIS A 189 -13.21 17.39 -1.57
C HIS A 189 -13.78 17.88 -0.23
N GLU A 190 -13.31 19.05 0.24
CA GLU A 190 -13.74 19.63 1.51
C GLU A 190 -15.14 20.28 1.45
N ASN A 191 -15.58 20.74 0.27
CA ASN A 191 -16.87 21.37 0.09
C ASN A 191 -17.99 20.32 -0.07
N PRO A 192 -18.98 20.28 0.86
CA PRO A 192 -20.08 19.33 0.79
C PRO A 192 -21.01 19.53 -0.42
N GLU A 193 -21.05 20.73 -0.99
CA GLU A 193 -21.89 21.02 -2.18
C GLU A 193 -21.32 20.42 -3.47
N LYS A 194 -20.01 20.17 -3.51
CA LYS A 194 -19.32 19.57 -4.66
C LYS A 194 -19.19 18.05 -4.54
N GLY A 195 -19.32 17.50 -3.35
CA GLY A 195 -19.03 16.07 -3.10
C GLY A 195 -20.25 15.24 -2.73
N VAL A 196 -20.32 14.03 -3.25
CA VAL A 196 -21.31 13.04 -2.82
C VAL A 196 -20.80 12.30 -1.57
N SER A 197 -21.73 11.90 -0.72
CA SER A 197 -21.40 11.02 0.41
C SER A 197 -21.45 9.57 -0.03
N LEU A 198 -20.46 8.75 0.35
CA LEU A 198 -20.47 7.29 0.11
C LEU A 198 -21.66 6.59 0.76
N PHE A 199 -22.30 7.24 1.73
CA PHE A 199 -23.43 6.69 2.48
C PHE A 199 -24.77 7.36 2.11
N SER A 200 -24.82 8.16 1.04
CA SER A 200 -26.07 8.64 0.46
C SER A 200 -26.74 7.52 -0.33
N GLY A 201 -28.09 7.53 -0.39
CA GLY A 201 -28.90 6.43 -0.94
C GLY A 201 -28.48 5.88 -2.31
N ASP A 202 -27.89 6.72 -3.16
CA ASP A 202 -27.43 6.35 -4.50
C ASP A 202 -26.30 5.30 -4.50
N PHE A 203 -25.46 5.27 -3.46
CA PHE A 203 -24.39 4.27 -3.33
C PHE A 203 -24.89 2.94 -2.77
N SER A 204 -25.92 2.97 -1.92
CA SER A 204 -26.51 1.76 -1.33
C SER A 204 -27.37 0.98 -2.33
N GLU A 205 -27.89 1.63 -3.36
CA GLU A 205 -28.68 0.98 -4.42
C GLU A 205 -27.80 0.21 -5.44
N ASN A 206 -26.50 0.52 -5.50
CA ASN A 206 -25.55 -0.08 -6.44
C ASN A 206 -24.64 -1.17 -5.82
N LYS A 207 -25.17 -2.01 -4.95
CA LYS A 207 -24.43 -3.16 -4.35
C LYS A 207 -23.72 -4.03 -5.41
N LEU A 208 -24.35 -4.25 -6.56
CA LEU A 208 -23.82 -5.05 -7.68
C LEU A 208 -22.57 -4.41 -8.33
N ILE A 209 -22.51 -3.07 -8.39
CA ILE A 209 -21.38 -2.35 -8.98
C ILE A 209 -20.13 -2.51 -8.09
N CYS A 210 -20.30 -2.58 -6.77
CA CYS A 210 -19.20 -2.76 -5.84
C CYS A 210 -18.53 -4.14 -5.94
N LYS A 211 -19.24 -5.20 -6.29
CA LYS A 211 -18.68 -6.56 -6.44
C LYS A 211 -17.72 -6.65 -7.62
N GLU A 212 -18.04 -6.00 -8.71
CA GLU A 212 -17.25 -6.04 -9.95
C GLU A 212 -16.05 -5.08 -9.92
N VAL A 213 -16.03 -4.09 -9.00
CA VAL A 213 -14.93 -3.12 -8.93
C VAL A 213 -13.68 -3.79 -8.36
N LYS A 214 -12.63 -3.79 -9.15
CA LYS A 214 -11.32 -4.35 -8.79
C LYS A 214 -10.29 -3.27 -8.48
N LYS A 215 -10.42 -2.06 -9.07
CA LYS A 215 -9.49 -0.96 -8.84
C LYS A 215 -10.21 0.28 -8.34
N ILE A 216 -9.73 0.81 -7.22
CA ILE A 216 -10.27 1.98 -6.57
C ILE A 216 -9.17 3.02 -6.41
N ALA A 217 -9.38 4.21 -6.97
CA ALA A 217 -8.46 5.33 -6.84
C ALA A 217 -9.02 6.40 -5.91
N LEU A 218 -8.13 7.04 -5.16
CA LEU A 218 -8.42 8.22 -4.36
C LEU A 218 -7.42 9.32 -4.70
N ALA A 219 -7.90 10.48 -5.13
CA ALA A 219 -7.11 11.70 -5.26
C ALA A 219 -7.25 12.55 -4.01
N VAL A 220 -6.10 13.00 -3.46
CA VAL A 220 -6.01 13.82 -2.25
C VAL A 220 -5.11 15.02 -2.52
N GLY A 221 -5.60 16.21 -2.21
CA GLY A 221 -4.88 17.47 -2.36
C GLY A 221 -3.66 17.60 -1.45
N CYS A 222 -2.78 18.54 -1.77
CA CYS A 222 -1.77 19.03 -0.84
C CYS A 222 -2.40 19.98 0.21
N GLU A 223 -1.58 20.74 0.94
CA GLU A 223 -2.08 21.68 1.96
C GLU A 223 -2.97 22.81 1.39
N GLY A 224 -2.80 23.15 0.12
CA GLY A 224 -3.63 24.13 -0.61
C GLY A 224 -4.83 23.52 -1.34
N GLY A 225 -5.06 22.22 -1.20
CA GLY A 225 -6.12 21.51 -1.91
C GLY A 225 -5.81 21.30 -3.39
N PHE A 226 -6.82 21.46 -4.23
CA PHE A 226 -6.78 21.40 -5.69
C PHE A 226 -7.10 22.77 -6.28
N SER A 227 -6.47 23.15 -7.38
CA SER A 227 -6.98 24.23 -8.22
C SER A 227 -8.21 23.77 -9.02
N GLU A 228 -9.02 24.70 -9.49
CA GLU A 228 -10.23 24.36 -10.28
C GLU A 228 -9.86 23.56 -11.54
N LYS A 229 -8.76 23.93 -12.21
CA LYS A 229 -8.26 23.20 -13.38
C LYS A 229 -7.88 21.77 -13.08
N GLU A 230 -7.21 21.52 -11.96
CA GLU A 230 -6.80 20.18 -11.52
C GLU A 230 -8.01 19.32 -11.16
N TYR A 231 -8.97 19.92 -10.49
CA TYR A 231 -10.24 19.28 -10.18
C TYR A 231 -10.98 18.86 -11.46
N GLU A 232 -11.13 19.80 -12.42
CA GLU A 232 -11.78 19.53 -13.70
C GLU A 232 -11.06 18.44 -14.50
N ALA A 233 -9.72 18.48 -14.57
CA ALA A 233 -8.93 17.47 -15.29
C ALA A 233 -9.15 16.06 -14.74
N LEU A 234 -9.21 15.89 -13.43
CA LEU A 234 -9.50 14.59 -12.81
C LEU A 234 -10.97 14.19 -13.00
N ASN A 235 -11.91 15.14 -12.86
CA ASN A 235 -13.33 14.86 -13.03
C ASN A 235 -13.67 14.40 -14.46
N GLN A 236 -13.04 14.99 -15.47
CA GLN A 236 -13.23 14.61 -16.88
C GLN A 236 -12.85 13.16 -17.17
N VAL A 237 -11.90 12.58 -16.44
CA VAL A 237 -11.50 11.17 -16.58
C VAL A 237 -12.19 10.24 -15.57
N GLY A 238 -13.30 10.70 -14.96
CA GLY A 238 -14.20 9.90 -14.15
C GLY A 238 -13.85 9.81 -12.66
N PHE A 239 -13.03 10.74 -12.14
CA PHE A 239 -12.91 10.88 -10.69
C PHE A 239 -14.15 11.59 -10.13
N LEU A 240 -14.88 10.91 -9.27
CA LEU A 240 -16.09 11.44 -8.64
C LEU A 240 -15.74 12.22 -7.38
N PRO A 241 -16.32 13.41 -7.17
CA PRO A 241 -16.08 14.16 -5.94
C PRO A 241 -16.69 13.44 -4.74
N LEU A 242 -15.90 13.28 -3.69
CA LEU A 242 -16.26 12.61 -2.46
C LEU A 242 -16.11 13.57 -1.29
N HIS A 243 -17.17 13.68 -0.47
CA HIS A 243 -17.14 14.46 0.76
C HIS A 243 -17.43 13.59 1.98
N PHE A 244 -16.62 13.75 3.01
CA PHE A 244 -16.86 13.14 4.32
C PHE A 244 -17.44 14.15 5.29
N LYS A 245 -18.49 13.75 6.03
CA LYS A 245 -19.06 14.57 7.12
C LYS A 245 -18.09 14.64 8.31
N THR A 246 -17.01 15.39 8.13
CA THR A 246 -15.97 15.56 9.15
C THR A 246 -15.39 16.98 9.04
N ASN A 247 -14.48 17.35 9.95
CA ASN A 247 -13.72 18.58 9.87
C ASN A 247 -12.80 18.58 8.65
N VAL A 248 -12.31 19.75 8.24
CA VAL A 248 -11.25 19.84 7.25
C VAL A 248 -10.01 19.11 7.76
N LEU A 249 -9.59 18.09 7.04
CA LEU A 249 -8.47 17.24 7.39
C LEU A 249 -7.17 17.78 6.77
N ARG A 250 -6.06 17.61 7.47
CA ARG A 250 -4.74 17.82 6.87
C ARG A 250 -4.47 16.78 5.79
N ALA A 251 -3.64 17.09 4.80
CA ALA A 251 -3.36 16.21 3.65
C ALA A 251 -2.99 14.77 4.08
N GLU A 252 -2.12 14.63 5.08
CA GLU A 252 -1.71 13.32 5.62
C GLU A 252 -2.85 12.56 6.31
N THR A 253 -3.72 13.28 7.00
CA THR A 253 -4.91 12.69 7.64
C THR A 253 -5.97 12.35 6.60
N ALA A 254 -6.18 13.22 5.63
CA ALA A 254 -7.14 13.04 4.54
C ALA A 254 -6.81 11.77 3.71
N ALA A 255 -5.53 11.58 3.38
CA ALA A 255 -5.09 10.39 2.66
C ALA A 255 -5.38 9.10 3.43
N LEU A 256 -4.97 9.03 4.70
CA LEU A 256 -5.18 7.84 5.53
C LEU A 256 -6.66 7.57 5.78
N TYR A 257 -7.41 8.61 6.17
CA TYR A 257 -8.84 8.51 6.45
C TYR A 257 -9.62 8.09 5.19
N GLY A 258 -9.34 8.72 4.05
CA GLY A 258 -10.00 8.42 2.79
C GLY A 258 -9.75 6.98 2.32
N ILE A 259 -8.50 6.51 2.39
CA ILE A 259 -8.15 5.11 2.09
C ILE A 259 -8.94 4.16 2.99
N ALA A 260 -8.92 4.40 4.31
CA ALA A 260 -9.60 3.52 5.26
C ALA A 260 -11.12 3.46 5.02
N VAL A 261 -11.75 4.61 4.77
CA VAL A 261 -13.19 4.67 4.46
C VAL A 261 -13.51 3.93 3.18
N LEU A 262 -12.75 4.14 2.10
CA LEU A 262 -12.96 3.42 0.85
C LEU A 262 -12.78 1.91 1.02
N GLN A 263 -11.74 1.47 1.71
CA GLN A 263 -11.51 0.05 1.96
C GLN A 263 -12.69 -0.58 2.69
N GLN A 264 -13.13 0.02 3.79
CA GLN A 264 -14.26 -0.50 4.56
C GLN A 264 -15.57 -0.47 3.77
N SER A 265 -15.83 0.61 3.04
CA SER A 265 -17.05 0.72 2.24
C SER A 265 -17.11 -0.35 1.15
N PHE A 266 -16.04 -0.54 0.38
CA PHE A 266 -16.00 -1.54 -0.68
C PHE A 266 -15.93 -2.98 -0.16
N GLU A 267 -15.45 -3.21 1.06
CA GLU A 267 -15.48 -4.51 1.74
C GLU A 267 -16.88 -4.85 2.28
N LEU A 268 -17.55 -3.90 2.93
CA LEU A 268 -18.88 -4.11 3.51
C LEU A 268 -19.93 -4.38 2.45
N PHE A 269 -19.92 -3.61 1.36
CA PHE A 269 -20.91 -3.76 0.27
C PHE A 269 -20.67 -4.99 -0.63
N CYS A 270 -19.56 -5.69 -0.48
CA CYS A 270 -19.25 -6.89 -1.28
C CYS A 270 -19.48 -8.21 -0.55
N LYS A 271 -19.77 -8.19 0.76
CA LYS A 271 -19.99 -9.42 1.56
C LYS A 271 -21.42 -9.97 1.54
N GLU A 272 -22.37 -9.24 0.97
CA GLU A 272 -23.75 -9.67 0.76
C GLU A 272 -24.01 -9.97 -0.72
#